data_59e1cff6d7695f882d8ce580180293a6
#
_entry.id   59e1cff6d7695f882d8ce580180293a6
#
_cell.length_a   1.000
_cell.length_b   1.000
_cell.length_c   1.000
_cell.angle_alpha   90.00
_cell.angle_beta   90.00
_cell.angle_gamma   90.00
#
_symmetry.space_group_name_H-M   'P 1'
#
loop_
_entity.id
_entity.type
_entity.pdbx_description
1 polymer ?
#
loop_
_entity_poly.entity_id
_entity_poly.type
_entity_poly.pdbx_seq_one_letter_code
_entity_poly.pdbx_strand_id
1 'polypeptide(L)'
;HYTRSNLEKKILKINPDIILFYGWSWKIKEKIFKNYKCFMLHPSLLPKYRGGSPIQNQIIRGEKMSAVTIFKINEIMDGGDIYFQKKISLMGSLSEIFKRIIVAGTKGTLKILNTKKIKIKKQNHNRATFFTRRKPEQSEITIKEIKEKPAEYIANKIRMLENPYPNAFIKLNKGKLIIKKFKIK
;
A
#
# COMPACT_ATOMS: atom_id res chain seq x y z
N HIS A 1 17.63 -1.21 10.66
CA HIS A 1 17.16 -1.39 9.28
C HIS A 1 17.49 -2.81 8.81
N TYR A 2 16.46 -3.58 8.44
CA TYR A 2 16.65 -4.90 7.85
C TYR A 2 16.92 -4.74 6.36
N THR A 3 18.12 -5.05 5.91
CA THR A 3 18.44 -5.14 4.48
C THR A 3 17.97 -6.48 3.94
N ARG A 4 17.66 -6.55 2.62
CA ARG A 4 17.27 -7.79 1.95
C ARG A 4 18.27 -8.92 2.15
N SER A 5 19.57 -8.61 2.26
CA SER A 5 20.66 -9.58 2.37
C SER A 5 20.75 -10.28 3.71
N ASN A 6 20.27 -9.67 4.81
CA ASN A 6 20.42 -10.25 6.15
C ASN A 6 19.09 -10.75 6.76
N LEU A 7 17.94 -10.50 6.11
CA LEU A 7 16.63 -10.91 6.60
C LEU A 7 16.57 -12.42 6.90
N GLU A 8 17.03 -13.22 5.97
CA GLU A 8 16.96 -14.67 6.07
C GLU A 8 17.81 -15.21 7.22
N LYS A 9 19.06 -14.76 7.34
CA LYS A 9 19.94 -15.15 8.45
C LYS A 9 19.33 -14.79 9.81
N LYS A 10 18.65 -13.63 9.90
CA LYS A 10 18.00 -13.21 11.12
C LYS A 10 16.74 -14.03 11.44
N ILE A 11 15.93 -14.36 10.43
CA ILE A 11 14.75 -15.24 10.61
C ILE A 11 15.19 -16.60 11.15
N LEU A 12 16.22 -17.21 10.54
CA LEU A 12 16.77 -18.48 11.01
C LEU A 12 17.30 -18.41 12.44
N LYS A 13 17.97 -17.32 12.80
CA LYS A 13 18.51 -17.12 14.16
C LYS A 13 17.41 -16.96 15.21
N ILE A 14 16.33 -16.21 14.88
CA ILE A 14 15.21 -15.91 15.80
C ILE A 14 14.23 -17.08 15.86
N ASN A 15 14.08 -17.81 14.76
CA ASN A 15 13.12 -18.92 14.57
C ASN A 15 11.70 -18.56 15.05
N PRO A 16 11.05 -17.49 14.51
CA PRO A 16 9.78 -17.00 15.03
C PRO A 16 8.58 -17.87 14.59
N ASP A 17 7.54 -17.94 15.40
CA ASP A 17 6.28 -18.61 15.04
C ASP A 17 5.51 -17.89 13.93
N ILE A 18 5.60 -16.55 13.91
CA ILE A 18 4.87 -15.68 12.99
C ILE A 18 5.78 -14.54 12.52
N ILE A 19 5.72 -14.23 11.23
CA ILE A 19 6.41 -13.08 10.64
C ILE A 19 5.37 -12.14 10.03
N LEU A 20 5.45 -10.84 10.41
CA LEU A 20 4.57 -9.80 9.92
C LEU A 20 5.35 -8.85 9.01
N PHE A 21 4.98 -8.79 7.73
CA PHE A 21 5.60 -7.92 6.74
C PHE A 21 4.72 -6.67 6.53
N TYR A 22 5.05 -5.59 7.22
CA TYR A 22 4.35 -4.30 7.12
C TYR A 22 5.26 -3.24 6.51
N GLY A 23 4.78 -2.56 5.46
CA GLY A 23 5.60 -1.61 4.70
C GLY A 23 6.75 -2.24 3.91
N TRP A 24 6.72 -3.55 3.73
CA TRP A 24 7.74 -4.29 3.00
C TRP A 24 7.53 -4.17 1.48
N SER A 25 8.62 -3.94 0.74
CA SER A 25 8.55 -3.61 -0.69
C SER A 25 9.23 -4.63 -1.61
N TRP A 26 9.79 -5.70 -1.08
CA TRP A 26 10.50 -6.71 -1.85
C TRP A 26 9.77 -8.06 -1.84
N LYS A 27 9.99 -8.85 -2.89
CA LYS A 27 9.47 -10.22 -2.94
C LYS A 27 10.07 -11.05 -1.79
N ILE A 28 9.21 -11.71 -1.04
CA ILE A 28 9.61 -12.66 0.01
C ILE A 28 10.04 -13.97 -0.66
N LYS A 29 11.18 -14.51 -0.24
CA LYS A 29 11.68 -15.79 -0.77
C LYS A 29 10.76 -16.93 -0.37
N GLU A 30 10.55 -17.85 -1.29
CA GLU A 30 9.65 -19.00 -1.14
C GLU A 30 9.97 -19.83 0.11
N LYS A 31 11.25 -20.09 0.37
CA LYS A 31 11.71 -20.81 1.56
C LYS A 31 11.31 -20.13 2.89
N ILE A 32 11.03 -18.81 2.91
CA ILE A 32 10.60 -18.13 4.11
C ILE A 32 9.11 -18.43 4.35
N PHE A 33 8.23 -18.16 3.38
CA PHE A 33 6.78 -18.34 3.60
C PHE A 33 6.32 -19.79 3.57
N LYS A 34 7.14 -20.74 3.07
CA LYS A 34 6.86 -22.17 3.20
C LYS A 34 7.16 -22.72 4.60
N ASN A 35 8.21 -22.19 5.25
CA ASN A 35 8.65 -22.69 6.56
C ASN A 35 8.09 -21.88 7.74
N TYR A 36 7.61 -20.66 7.50
CA TYR A 36 7.10 -19.77 8.55
C TYR A 36 5.69 -19.26 8.24
N LYS A 37 4.89 -18.96 9.27
CA LYS A 37 3.59 -18.29 9.13
C LYS A 37 3.82 -16.81 8.79
N CYS A 38 3.83 -16.48 7.51
CA CYS A 38 4.12 -15.14 7.01
C CYS A 38 2.83 -14.40 6.63
N PHE A 39 2.61 -13.22 7.21
CA PHE A 39 1.50 -12.36 6.88
C PHE A 39 1.99 -11.02 6.35
N MET A 40 1.24 -10.44 5.42
CA MET A 40 1.50 -9.12 4.89
C MET A 40 0.29 -8.23 5.07
N LEU A 41 0.54 -6.97 5.48
CA LEU A 41 -0.46 -5.92 5.45
C LEU A 41 -0.39 -5.21 4.11
N HIS A 42 -1.51 -5.20 3.38
CA HIS A 42 -1.66 -4.49 2.12
C HIS A 42 -2.85 -3.51 2.20
N PRO A 43 -2.62 -2.21 1.96
CA PRO A 43 -3.66 -1.21 2.11
C PRO A 43 -4.51 -1.10 0.84
N SER A 44 -5.24 -2.15 0.52
CA SER A 44 -6.27 -2.18 -0.52
C SER A 44 -7.36 -3.19 -0.19
N LEU A 45 -8.51 -3.06 -0.89
CA LEU A 45 -9.58 -4.05 -0.86
C LEU A 45 -9.21 -5.21 -1.80
N LEU A 46 -8.28 -6.09 -1.35
CA LEU A 46 -7.91 -7.27 -2.12
C LEU A 46 -9.14 -8.10 -2.53
N PRO A 47 -9.15 -8.62 -3.76
CA PRO A 47 -8.05 -8.80 -4.70
C PRO A 47 -7.73 -7.59 -5.58
N LYS A 48 -8.40 -6.44 -5.44
CA LYS A 48 -8.10 -5.24 -6.20
C LYS A 48 -6.83 -4.55 -5.70
N TYR A 49 -6.11 -3.88 -6.61
CA TYR A 49 -4.92 -3.07 -6.32
C TYR A 49 -3.77 -3.88 -5.71
N ARG A 50 -3.50 -5.09 -6.21
CA ARG A 50 -2.28 -5.83 -5.92
C ARG A 50 -1.04 -5.12 -6.47
N GLY A 51 0.12 -5.35 -5.87
CA GLY A 51 1.41 -4.83 -6.32
C GLY A 51 1.80 -3.51 -5.69
N GLY A 52 2.43 -2.62 -6.48
CA GLY A 52 3.10 -1.44 -5.96
C GLY A 52 2.23 -0.22 -5.74
N SER A 53 2.62 0.62 -4.78
CA SER A 53 2.01 1.93 -4.48
C SER A 53 0.47 1.90 -4.37
N PRO A 54 -0.12 0.96 -3.61
CA PRO A 54 -1.57 0.76 -3.61
C PRO A 54 -2.35 2.00 -3.20
N ILE A 55 -1.91 2.76 -2.21
CA ILE A 55 -2.60 3.97 -1.75
C ILE A 55 -2.60 5.04 -2.85
N GLN A 56 -1.45 5.32 -3.44
CA GLN A 56 -1.33 6.33 -4.49
C GLN A 56 -2.15 5.93 -5.73
N ASN A 57 -2.10 4.66 -6.13
CA ASN A 57 -2.83 4.17 -7.29
C ASN A 57 -4.35 4.22 -7.09
N GLN A 58 -4.84 4.08 -5.87
CA GLN A 58 -6.26 4.25 -5.54
C GLN A 58 -6.66 5.73 -5.54
N ILE A 59 -5.90 6.61 -4.87
CA ILE A 59 -6.21 8.03 -4.77
C ILE A 59 -6.23 8.70 -6.14
N ILE A 60 -5.23 8.46 -6.98
CA ILE A 60 -5.18 9.08 -8.33
C ILE A 60 -6.35 8.65 -9.22
N ARG A 61 -6.96 7.50 -8.97
CA ARG A 61 -8.14 6.99 -9.67
C ARG A 61 -9.46 7.45 -9.06
N GLY A 62 -9.41 8.31 -8.04
CA GLY A 62 -10.61 8.86 -7.41
C GLY A 62 -11.32 7.91 -6.45
N GLU A 63 -10.68 6.81 -6.04
CA GLU A 63 -11.29 5.91 -5.05
C GLU A 63 -11.48 6.65 -3.72
N LYS A 64 -12.72 6.63 -3.22
CA LYS A 64 -13.08 7.24 -1.93
C LYS A 64 -12.96 6.27 -0.76
N MET A 65 -13.02 4.97 -1.07
CA MET A 65 -12.97 3.89 -0.09
C MET A 65 -11.91 2.86 -0.47
N SER A 66 -11.30 2.27 0.54
CA SER A 66 -10.33 1.18 0.42
C SER A 66 -10.53 0.18 1.56
N ALA A 67 -9.53 -0.65 1.79
CA ALA A 67 -9.44 -1.49 2.97
C ALA A 67 -8.00 -1.65 3.44
N VAL A 68 -7.83 -2.06 4.69
CA VAL A 68 -6.61 -2.69 5.17
C VAL A 68 -6.85 -4.19 5.16
N THR A 69 -6.03 -4.89 4.39
CA THR A 69 -6.09 -6.35 4.27
C THR A 69 -4.83 -6.96 4.85
N ILE A 70 -4.97 -7.94 5.75
CA ILE A 70 -3.86 -8.79 6.19
C ILE A 70 -4.12 -10.19 5.65
N PHE A 71 -3.18 -10.70 4.87
CA PHE A 71 -3.28 -11.98 4.19
C PHE A 71 -2.02 -12.83 4.44
N LYS A 72 -2.16 -14.15 4.33
CA LYS A 72 -1.03 -15.08 4.40
C LYS A 72 -0.26 -15.05 3.07
N ILE A 73 1.06 -14.89 3.14
CA ILE A 73 1.90 -14.84 1.94
C ILE A 73 1.96 -16.22 1.30
N ASN A 74 1.86 -16.24 -0.03
CA ASN A 74 2.07 -17.39 -0.89
C ASN A 74 2.86 -16.99 -2.14
N GLU A 75 2.94 -17.84 -3.14
CA GLU A 75 3.65 -17.63 -4.41
C GLU A 75 3.03 -16.55 -5.29
N ILE A 76 1.72 -16.29 -5.14
CA ILE A 76 0.99 -15.30 -5.94
C ILE A 76 1.15 -13.92 -5.31
N MET A 77 1.58 -12.94 -6.07
CA MET A 77 1.73 -11.56 -5.59
C MET A 77 0.43 -11.03 -4.99
N ASP A 78 0.47 -10.69 -3.69
CA ASP A 78 -0.66 -10.22 -2.88
C ASP A 78 -1.93 -11.10 -3.02
N GLY A 79 -1.73 -12.39 -3.34
CA GLY A 79 -2.80 -13.32 -3.72
C GLY A 79 -3.22 -14.32 -2.65
N GLY A 80 -2.54 -14.35 -1.54
CA GLY A 80 -2.80 -15.32 -0.47
C GLY A 80 -4.13 -15.10 0.26
N ASP A 81 -4.50 -16.07 1.05
CA ASP A 81 -5.76 -16.08 1.80
C ASP A 81 -5.85 -14.92 2.80
N ILE A 82 -7.02 -14.27 2.84
CA ILE A 82 -7.28 -13.11 3.69
C ILE A 82 -7.66 -13.58 5.10
N TYR A 83 -6.91 -13.11 6.08
CA TYR A 83 -7.16 -13.34 7.50
C TYR A 83 -7.87 -12.17 8.19
N PHE A 84 -7.69 -10.97 7.65
CA PHE A 84 -8.38 -9.77 8.12
C PHE A 84 -8.57 -8.80 6.96
N GLN A 85 -9.75 -8.18 6.89
CA GLN A 85 -10.02 -7.10 5.93
C GLN A 85 -11.01 -6.12 6.56
N LYS A 86 -10.62 -4.85 6.67
CA LYS A 86 -11.47 -3.77 7.19
C LYS A 86 -11.47 -2.61 6.23
N LYS A 87 -12.66 -2.16 5.80
CA LYS A 87 -12.83 -0.97 4.97
C LYS A 87 -12.35 0.28 5.71
N ILE A 88 -11.73 1.19 4.98
CA ILE A 88 -11.29 2.51 5.44
C ILE A 88 -11.62 3.57 4.39
N SER A 89 -11.81 4.81 4.81
CA SER A 89 -11.95 5.95 3.91
C SER A 89 -10.58 6.40 3.39
N LEU A 90 -10.51 6.74 2.11
CA LEU A 90 -9.38 7.43 1.47
C LEU A 90 -9.57 8.95 1.37
N MET A 91 -10.63 9.50 1.98
CA MET A 91 -10.86 10.93 2.04
C MET A 91 -9.94 11.61 3.06
N GLY A 92 -9.66 12.90 2.84
CA GLY A 92 -8.77 13.70 3.69
C GLY A 92 -7.31 13.62 3.27
N SER A 93 -6.41 14.07 4.14
CA SER A 93 -4.97 14.07 3.94
C SER A 93 -4.36 12.66 3.96
N LEU A 94 -3.18 12.52 3.40
CA LEU A 94 -2.44 11.25 3.45
C LEU A 94 -2.12 10.83 4.88
N SER A 95 -1.84 11.80 5.76
CA SER A 95 -1.62 11.54 7.20
C SER A 95 -2.84 10.92 7.87
N GLU A 96 -4.05 11.44 7.59
CA GLU A 96 -5.29 10.85 8.11
C GLU A 96 -5.56 9.45 7.57
N ILE A 97 -5.24 9.21 6.30
CA ILE A 97 -5.33 7.87 5.69
C ILE A 97 -4.37 6.90 6.39
N PHE A 98 -3.13 7.30 6.65
CA PHE A 98 -2.17 6.47 7.38
C PHE A 98 -2.61 6.19 8.82
N LYS A 99 -3.17 7.16 9.52
CA LYS A 99 -3.75 6.91 10.87
C LYS A 99 -4.84 5.82 10.82
N ARG A 100 -5.73 5.86 9.80
CA ARG A 100 -6.77 4.82 9.62
C ARG A 100 -6.16 3.46 9.31
N ILE A 101 -5.09 3.43 8.49
CA ILE A 101 -4.35 2.19 8.17
C ILE A 101 -3.72 1.60 9.43
N ILE A 102 -3.07 2.42 10.25
CA ILE A 102 -2.44 1.99 11.50
C ILE A 102 -3.50 1.40 12.44
N VAL A 103 -4.58 2.12 12.70
CA VAL A 103 -5.65 1.65 13.59
C VAL A 103 -6.27 0.33 13.11
N ALA A 104 -6.57 0.23 11.81
CA ALA A 104 -7.13 -1.00 11.23
C ALA A 104 -6.11 -2.14 11.22
N GLY A 105 -4.85 -1.84 10.91
CA GLY A 105 -3.74 -2.80 10.90
C GLY A 105 -3.47 -3.37 12.29
N THR A 106 -3.39 -2.52 13.32
CA THR A 106 -3.22 -2.95 14.71
C THR A 106 -4.36 -3.87 15.15
N LYS A 107 -5.61 -3.48 14.86
CA LYS A 107 -6.76 -4.34 15.17
C LYS A 107 -6.67 -5.70 14.48
N GLY A 108 -6.28 -5.73 13.21
CA GLY A 108 -6.12 -6.97 12.46
C GLY A 108 -4.98 -7.84 12.99
N THR A 109 -3.87 -7.22 13.36
CA THR A 109 -2.70 -7.89 13.96
C THR A 109 -3.07 -8.57 15.26
N LEU A 110 -3.69 -7.83 16.20
CA LEU A 110 -4.13 -8.39 17.47
C LEU A 110 -5.13 -9.54 17.29
N LYS A 111 -6.05 -9.40 16.31
CA LYS A 111 -6.96 -10.51 15.98
C LYS A 111 -6.20 -11.75 15.52
N ILE A 112 -5.18 -11.60 14.67
CA ILE A 112 -4.39 -12.76 14.17
C ILE A 112 -3.59 -13.41 15.30
N LEU A 113 -3.01 -12.61 16.19
CA LEU A 113 -2.18 -13.12 17.29
C LEU A 113 -3.02 -13.80 18.41
N ASN A 114 -4.21 -13.27 18.70
CA ASN A 114 -5.00 -13.68 19.87
C ASN A 114 -6.13 -14.68 19.54
N THR A 115 -6.39 -14.98 18.26
CA THR A 115 -7.52 -15.84 17.87
C THR A 115 -7.03 -17.20 17.38
N LYS A 116 -7.37 -18.27 18.08
CA LYS A 116 -6.98 -19.65 17.70
C LYS A 116 -7.58 -20.09 16.35
N LYS A 117 -8.83 -19.72 16.06
CA LYS A 117 -9.52 -20.04 14.79
C LYS A 117 -9.99 -18.77 14.11
N ILE A 118 -9.40 -18.40 12.98
CA ILE A 118 -9.79 -17.24 12.17
C ILE A 118 -10.55 -17.72 10.95
N LYS A 119 -11.69 -17.08 10.64
CA LYS A 119 -12.40 -17.32 9.38
C LYS A 119 -11.56 -16.78 8.23
N ILE A 120 -11.02 -17.68 7.44
CA ILE A 120 -10.18 -17.37 6.28
C ILE A 120 -11.08 -17.13 5.07
N LYS A 121 -10.73 -16.10 4.27
CA LYS A 121 -11.41 -15.80 3.01
C LYS A 121 -10.44 -15.97 1.85
N LYS A 122 -10.72 -16.88 0.94
CA LYS A 122 -9.98 -17.02 -0.32
C LYS A 122 -10.22 -15.81 -1.22
N GLN A 123 -9.21 -15.39 -1.95
CA GLN A 123 -9.34 -14.33 -2.94
C GLN A 123 -9.91 -14.86 -4.25
N ASN A 124 -10.83 -14.13 -4.88
CA ASN A 124 -11.25 -14.41 -6.25
C ASN A 124 -10.23 -13.79 -7.22
N HIS A 125 -9.33 -14.61 -7.76
CA HIS A 125 -8.23 -14.17 -8.62
C HIS A 125 -8.72 -13.55 -9.94
N ASN A 126 -9.89 -13.92 -10.44
CA ASN A 126 -10.48 -13.35 -11.66
C ASN A 126 -10.89 -11.88 -11.49
N ARG A 127 -11.01 -11.39 -10.24
CA ARG A 127 -11.28 -9.98 -9.91
C ARG A 127 -10.03 -9.20 -9.52
N ALA A 128 -8.85 -9.80 -9.65
CA ALA A 128 -7.60 -9.14 -9.28
C ALA A 128 -7.24 -8.04 -10.27
N THR A 129 -6.76 -6.91 -9.73
CA THR A 129 -6.11 -5.86 -10.53
C THR A 129 -4.70 -5.63 -10.00
N PHE A 130 -3.76 -5.35 -10.91
CA PHE A 130 -2.34 -5.24 -10.60
C PHE A 130 -1.81 -3.87 -10.99
N PHE A 131 -0.96 -3.32 -10.13
CA PHE A 131 -0.32 -2.02 -10.36
C PHE A 131 1.17 -2.10 -10.08
N THR A 132 1.94 -1.45 -10.92
CA THR A 132 3.37 -1.27 -10.70
C THR A 132 3.63 -0.20 -9.65
N ARG A 133 4.81 -0.25 -9.04
CA ARG A 133 5.28 0.80 -8.13
C ARG A 133 5.46 2.10 -8.91
N ARG A 134 4.92 3.18 -8.37
CA ARG A 134 5.11 4.51 -8.95
C ARG A 134 6.56 4.97 -8.84
N LYS A 135 7.01 5.67 -9.86
CA LYS A 135 8.36 6.24 -9.93
C LYS A 135 8.32 7.74 -9.59
N PRO A 136 9.44 8.32 -9.13
CA PRO A 136 9.51 9.75 -8.78
C PRO A 136 9.10 10.70 -9.91
N GLU A 137 9.40 10.35 -11.17
CA GLU A 137 9.06 11.13 -12.36
C GLU A 137 7.55 11.30 -12.53
N GLN A 138 6.78 10.32 -12.08
CA GLN A 138 5.31 10.37 -12.10
C GLN A 138 4.69 11.35 -11.08
N SER A 139 5.53 12.04 -10.30
CA SER A 139 5.11 13.12 -9.40
C SER A 139 5.03 14.47 -10.10
N GLU A 140 5.54 14.58 -11.34
CA GLU A 140 5.40 15.77 -12.16
C GLU A 140 3.93 16.00 -12.55
N ILE A 141 3.43 17.22 -12.36
CA ILE A 141 2.18 17.71 -12.94
C ILE A 141 2.56 18.41 -14.24
N THR A 142 2.26 17.77 -15.36
CA THR A 142 2.61 18.28 -16.68
C THR A 142 1.61 19.35 -17.15
N ILE A 143 2.04 20.22 -18.06
CA ILE A 143 1.16 21.21 -18.72
C ILE A 143 -0.01 20.50 -19.42
N LYS A 144 0.25 19.34 -20.02
CA LYS A 144 -0.79 18.52 -20.63
C LYS A 144 -1.86 18.09 -19.60
N GLU A 145 -1.45 17.59 -18.44
CA GLU A 145 -2.39 17.22 -17.38
C GLU A 145 -3.20 18.43 -16.88
N ILE A 146 -2.58 19.60 -16.74
CA ILE A 146 -3.28 20.83 -16.32
C ILE A 146 -4.39 21.22 -17.31
N LYS A 147 -4.15 21.03 -18.60
CA LYS A 147 -5.12 21.37 -19.65
C LYS A 147 -6.21 20.32 -19.85
N GLU A 148 -5.89 19.04 -19.68
CA GLU A 148 -6.76 17.93 -20.09
C GLU A 148 -7.44 17.21 -18.91
N LYS A 149 -6.91 17.32 -17.69
CA LYS A 149 -7.44 16.59 -16.54
C LYS A 149 -8.35 17.46 -15.68
N PRO A 150 -9.41 16.87 -15.09
CA PRO A 150 -10.25 17.61 -14.17
C PRO A 150 -9.48 18.03 -12.90
N ALA A 151 -9.95 19.09 -12.24
CA ALA A 151 -9.31 19.63 -11.04
C ALA A 151 -9.14 18.56 -9.94
N GLU A 152 -10.09 17.65 -9.78
CA GLU A 152 -10.03 16.55 -8.81
C GLU A 152 -8.86 15.60 -9.08
N TYR A 153 -8.50 15.36 -10.35
CA TYR A 153 -7.35 14.52 -10.69
C TYR A 153 -6.06 15.18 -10.22
N ILE A 154 -5.90 16.48 -10.49
CA ILE A 154 -4.71 17.25 -10.07
C ILE A 154 -4.65 17.31 -8.53
N ALA A 155 -5.77 17.57 -7.87
CA ALA A 155 -5.89 17.55 -6.42
C ALA A 155 -5.50 16.19 -5.82
N ASN A 156 -5.99 15.11 -6.38
CA ASN A 156 -5.64 13.75 -5.97
C ASN A 156 -4.15 13.45 -6.20
N LYS A 157 -3.57 13.96 -7.29
CA LYS A 157 -2.14 13.82 -7.58
C LYS A 157 -1.28 14.54 -6.54
N ILE A 158 -1.67 15.73 -6.10
CA ILE A 158 -0.99 16.47 -5.04
C ILE A 158 -1.16 15.72 -3.71
N ARG A 159 -2.39 15.38 -3.35
CA ARG A 159 -2.73 14.73 -2.08
C ARG A 159 -2.05 13.37 -1.88
N MET A 160 -1.97 12.52 -2.93
CA MET A 160 -1.33 11.22 -2.82
C MET A 160 0.20 11.29 -2.66
N LEU A 161 0.78 12.47 -2.86
CA LEU A 161 2.21 12.75 -2.79
C LEU A 161 2.58 13.63 -1.59
N GLU A 162 1.69 13.82 -0.62
CA GLU A 162 2.03 14.42 0.67
C GLU A 162 3.10 13.60 1.39
N ASN A 163 3.76 14.18 2.38
CA ASN A 163 4.75 13.48 3.19
C ASN A 163 4.20 12.12 3.68
N PRO A 164 5.03 11.06 3.66
CA PRO A 164 6.49 11.00 3.45
C PRO A 164 6.94 10.79 1.98
N TYR A 165 6.05 10.95 1.02
CA TYR A 165 6.39 10.80 -0.40
C TYR A 165 6.97 12.09 -0.97
N PRO A 166 7.72 12.00 -2.10
CA PRO A 166 8.10 13.18 -2.86
C PRO A 166 6.86 13.96 -3.27
N ASN A 167 6.80 15.23 -2.91
CA ASN A 167 5.66 16.08 -3.26
C ASN A 167 5.48 16.21 -4.78
N ALA A 168 4.24 16.51 -5.21
CA ALA A 168 3.97 16.86 -6.59
C ALA A 168 4.76 18.12 -7.01
N PHE A 169 5.18 18.18 -8.26
CA PHE A 169 5.94 19.32 -8.77
C PHE A 169 5.57 19.66 -10.22
N ILE A 170 5.81 20.89 -10.61
CA ILE A 170 5.84 21.36 -12.01
C ILE A 170 7.28 21.60 -12.36
N LYS A 171 7.73 21.05 -13.49
CA LYS A 171 9.07 21.31 -14.04
C LYS A 171 9.10 22.67 -14.72
N LEU A 172 10.08 23.47 -14.38
CA LEU A 172 10.33 24.78 -14.97
C LEU A 172 11.65 24.73 -15.78
N ASN A 173 11.93 25.78 -16.56
CA ASN A 173 13.18 25.86 -17.32
C ASN A 173 14.42 25.73 -16.42
N LYS A 174 14.36 26.35 -15.24
CA LYS A 174 15.39 26.20 -14.20
C LYS A 174 14.70 25.76 -12.88
N GLY A 175 14.82 24.44 -12.53
CA GLY A 175 14.33 23.92 -11.27
C GLY A 175 12.91 23.32 -11.31
N LYS A 176 12.32 23.19 -10.15
CA LYS A 176 10.98 22.59 -9.95
C LYS A 176 10.18 23.42 -8.96
N LEU A 177 8.92 23.68 -9.29
CA LEU A 177 7.95 24.24 -8.34
C LEU A 177 7.29 23.09 -7.57
N ILE A 178 7.54 22.99 -6.27
CA ILE A 178 6.95 21.96 -5.40
C ILE A 178 5.58 22.41 -4.91
N ILE A 179 4.57 21.56 -5.10
CA ILE A 179 3.19 21.85 -4.71
C ILE A 179 2.83 21.01 -3.48
N LYS A 180 2.60 21.67 -2.34
CA LYS A 180 2.29 21.02 -1.06
C LYS A 180 0.81 21.14 -0.65
N LYS A 181 0.12 22.20 -1.09
CA LYS A 181 -1.28 22.48 -0.74
C LYS A 181 -2.04 22.98 -1.96
N PHE A 182 -3.34 22.76 -1.97
CA PHE A 182 -4.24 23.23 -3.01
C PHE A 182 -5.61 23.55 -2.42
N LYS A 183 -6.41 24.32 -3.18
CA LYS A 183 -7.84 24.54 -2.94
C LYS A 183 -8.55 24.45 -4.29
N ILE A 184 -9.61 23.65 -4.35
CA ILE A 184 -10.54 23.66 -5.49
C ILE A 184 -11.62 24.69 -5.18
N LYS A 185 -11.90 25.58 -6.13
CA LYS A 185 -13.02 26.53 -6.06
C LYS A 185 -14.19 26.03 -6.90
#